data_d7303e9d952b494efad580caaf19e3ab
#
_entry.id   d7303e9d952b494efad580caaf19e3ab
#
_cell.length_a   1.000
_cell.length_b   1.000
_cell.length_c   1.000
_cell.angle_alpha   90.00
_cell.angle_beta   90.00
_cell.angle_gamma   90.00
#
_symmetry.space_group_name_H-M   'P 1'
#
loop_
_entity.id
_entity.type
_entity.pdbx_description
1 polymer ?
#
loop_
_entity_poly.entity_id
_entity_poly.type
_entity_poly.pdbx_seq_one_letter_code
_entity_poly.pdbx_strand_id
1 'polypeptide(L)'
;MDVARVSGWLNNPVGQGWIDPPGCETEYASLPTGDKGCCNIGIVSEHRFAFYYWALQSIEARTPRPILLSLDSHDDVGVPDEVVPDDLDNLRIRDRIELGLFCWLRLRSLNDGHIRPALYLNFFSDAYILLNKDEKPSDEQQRDRAGLTHTIKYYNDMDRVLKDLPPHLPIFLDIDLDFFAKENSNAESRHGSELLKENPEIKSILSLKGPFMMPLLHRIVGLTVALEPKYCGGLRNSLHVLEILNHEFFNDTLCTDSCKWRKR
;
A
#
# COMPACT_ATOMS: atom_id res chain seq x y z
N MET A 1 -4.29 -17.34 -18.98
CA MET A 1 -5.50 -17.96 -18.34
C MET A 1 -6.70 -17.22 -18.89
N ASP A 2 -7.77 -17.91 -19.29
CA ASP A 2 -8.95 -17.25 -19.84
C ASP A 2 -9.77 -16.62 -18.70
N VAL A 3 -9.80 -15.30 -18.64
CA VAL A 3 -10.50 -14.50 -17.60
C VAL A 3 -12.00 -14.85 -17.59
N ALA A 4 -12.63 -15.06 -18.75
CA ALA A 4 -14.04 -15.43 -18.83
C ALA A 4 -14.31 -16.79 -18.17
N ARG A 5 -13.38 -17.74 -18.29
CA ARG A 5 -13.49 -19.07 -17.67
C ARG A 5 -13.32 -19.00 -16.14
N VAL A 6 -12.38 -18.20 -15.67
CA VAL A 6 -12.18 -17.97 -14.22
C VAL A 6 -13.39 -17.23 -13.66
N SER A 7 -13.88 -16.19 -14.33
CA SER A 7 -15.09 -15.47 -13.94
C SER A 7 -16.33 -16.38 -13.89
N GLY A 8 -16.44 -17.35 -14.83
CA GLY A 8 -17.51 -18.34 -14.83
C GLY A 8 -17.50 -19.26 -13.59
N TRP A 9 -16.31 -19.64 -13.11
CA TRP A 9 -16.19 -20.40 -11.86
C TRP A 9 -16.55 -19.57 -10.62
N LEU A 10 -16.20 -18.29 -10.62
CA LEU A 10 -16.44 -17.39 -9.50
C LEU A 10 -17.91 -16.94 -9.40
N ASN A 11 -18.65 -16.96 -10.51
CA ASN A 11 -20.08 -16.69 -10.52
C ASN A 11 -20.94 -17.80 -9.88
N ASN A 12 -20.34 -18.97 -9.60
CA ASN A 12 -20.96 -20.08 -8.86
C ASN A 12 -20.08 -20.52 -7.67
N PRO A 13 -19.73 -19.64 -6.75
CA PRO A 13 -18.88 -20.02 -5.63
C PRO A 13 -19.65 -20.94 -4.68
N VAL A 14 -18.99 -22.02 -4.29
CA VAL A 14 -19.41 -22.81 -3.12
C VAL A 14 -18.97 -22.02 -1.88
N GLY A 15 -19.74 -21.03 -1.45
CA GLY A 15 -19.44 -20.23 -0.28
C GLY A 15 -19.79 -18.74 -0.39
N GLN A 16 -19.35 -17.93 0.54
CA GLN A 16 -19.59 -16.48 0.57
C GLN A 16 -18.71 -15.79 -0.49
N GLY A 17 -19.33 -15.15 -1.43
CA GLY A 17 -18.78 -14.68 -2.67
C GLY A 17 -17.84 -13.48 -2.67
N TRP A 18 -16.74 -13.48 -1.91
CA TRP A 18 -15.61 -12.58 -2.17
C TRP A 18 -14.30 -13.37 -2.25
N ILE A 19 -13.38 -12.85 -3.01
CA ILE A 19 -12.04 -13.43 -3.17
C ILE A 19 -11.06 -12.27 -2.98
N ASP A 20 -10.21 -12.39 -1.96
CA ASP A 20 -9.05 -11.53 -1.85
C ASP A 20 -7.99 -11.95 -2.88
N PRO A 21 -7.17 -11.03 -3.39
CA PRO A 21 -6.06 -11.39 -4.28
C PRO A 21 -5.13 -12.42 -3.60
N PRO A 22 -4.47 -13.30 -4.37
CA PRO A 22 -3.60 -14.34 -3.81
C PRO A 22 -2.49 -13.75 -2.92
N GLY A 23 -2.23 -14.38 -1.78
CA GLY A 23 -1.20 -13.92 -0.85
C GLY A 23 -1.55 -12.63 -0.11
N CYS A 24 -2.85 -12.35 0.03
CA CYS A 24 -3.36 -11.24 0.83
C CYS A 24 -3.97 -11.74 2.11
N GLU A 25 -3.72 -11.00 3.20
CA GLU A 25 -4.35 -11.17 4.51
C GLU A 25 -5.01 -9.86 4.91
N THR A 26 -6.22 -9.96 5.43
CA THR A 26 -7.02 -8.80 5.86
C THR A 26 -7.19 -8.79 7.36
N GLU A 27 -6.78 -7.70 7.98
CA GLU A 27 -6.96 -7.44 9.40
C GLU A 27 -7.76 -6.17 9.63
N TYR A 28 -8.36 -6.08 10.81
CA TYR A 28 -9.14 -4.93 11.21
C TYR A 28 -8.72 -4.46 12.61
N ALA A 29 -8.44 -3.19 12.73
CA ALA A 29 -8.19 -2.55 14.02
C ALA A 29 -9.12 -1.34 14.22
N SER A 30 -9.36 -0.94 15.47
CA SER A 30 -9.96 0.38 15.72
C SER A 30 -9.07 1.47 15.15
N LEU A 31 -9.62 2.66 14.84
CA LEU A 31 -8.78 3.77 14.44
C LEU A 31 -7.76 4.10 15.55
N PRO A 32 -6.52 4.52 15.18
CA PRO A 32 -5.48 4.86 16.17
C PRO A 32 -5.88 6.00 17.12
N THR A 33 -6.82 6.84 16.71
CA THR A 33 -7.40 7.93 17.53
C THR A 33 -8.27 7.43 18.67
N GLY A 34 -8.76 6.20 18.61
CA GLY A 34 -9.81 5.68 19.49
C GLY A 34 -11.22 6.12 19.11
N ASP A 35 -11.39 6.88 18.03
CA ASP A 35 -12.68 7.26 17.49
C ASP A 35 -13.47 6.04 16.98
N LYS A 36 -14.79 6.21 16.85
CA LYS A 36 -15.62 5.17 16.23
C LYS A 36 -15.25 5.01 14.76
N GLY A 37 -14.71 3.88 14.43
CA GLY A 37 -14.29 3.51 13.07
C GLY A 37 -13.37 2.31 13.07
N CYS A 38 -13.17 1.76 11.89
CA CYS A 38 -12.29 0.64 11.65
C CYS A 38 -11.19 1.06 10.67
N CYS A 39 -9.96 0.67 10.97
CA CYS A 39 -8.82 0.76 10.08
C CYS A 39 -8.68 -0.59 9.40
N ASN A 40 -8.85 -0.63 8.09
CA ASN A 40 -8.56 -1.81 7.30
C ASN A 40 -7.04 -1.94 7.14
N ILE A 41 -6.51 -3.11 7.42
CA ILE A 41 -5.09 -3.42 7.29
C ILE A 41 -4.97 -4.55 6.28
N GLY A 42 -4.30 -4.27 5.17
CA GLY A 42 -3.97 -5.25 4.14
C GLY A 42 -2.51 -5.66 4.23
N ILE A 43 -2.23 -6.96 4.38
CA ILE A 43 -0.89 -7.50 4.21
C ILE A 43 -0.87 -8.21 2.88
N VAL A 44 0.00 -7.80 1.97
CA VAL A 44 0.00 -8.26 0.59
C VAL A 44 1.37 -8.83 0.19
N SER A 45 1.36 -9.92 -0.58
CA SER A 45 2.60 -10.54 -1.06
C SER A 45 3.26 -9.74 -2.19
N GLU A 46 2.46 -9.10 -3.02
CA GLU A 46 2.88 -8.26 -4.15
C GLU A 46 2.26 -6.87 -3.99
N HIS A 47 3.04 -5.81 -4.14
CA HIS A 47 2.61 -4.44 -3.82
C HIS A 47 1.39 -3.99 -4.63
N ARG A 48 1.26 -4.41 -5.90
CA ARG A 48 0.07 -4.10 -6.73
C ARG A 48 -1.26 -4.50 -6.08
N PHE A 49 -1.27 -5.44 -5.14
CA PHE A 49 -2.49 -5.84 -4.44
C PHE A 49 -2.93 -4.84 -3.36
N ALA A 50 -2.09 -3.86 -3.01
CA ALA A 50 -2.49 -2.73 -2.19
C ALA A 50 -3.68 -1.97 -2.81
N PHE A 51 -3.75 -1.92 -4.16
CA PHE A 51 -4.89 -1.35 -4.89
C PHE A 51 -6.25 -1.91 -4.45
N TYR A 52 -6.34 -3.21 -4.14
CA TYR A 52 -7.56 -3.84 -3.64
C TYR A 52 -8.05 -3.19 -2.35
N TYR A 53 -7.16 -3.02 -1.38
CA TYR A 53 -7.47 -2.41 -0.08
C TYR A 53 -7.78 -0.92 -0.21
N TRP A 54 -7.08 -0.21 -1.09
CA TRP A 54 -7.35 1.19 -1.38
C TRP A 54 -8.74 1.37 -2.00
N ALA A 55 -9.14 0.49 -2.90
CA ALA A 55 -10.48 0.49 -3.48
C ALA A 55 -11.55 0.24 -2.40
N LEU A 56 -11.37 -0.77 -1.55
CA LEU A 56 -12.30 -1.04 -0.44
C LEU A 56 -12.43 0.16 0.48
N GLN A 57 -11.32 0.76 0.90
CA GLN A 57 -11.33 1.96 1.74
C GLN A 57 -12.02 3.14 1.06
N SER A 58 -11.84 3.31 -0.27
CA SER A 58 -12.47 4.39 -1.01
C SER A 58 -14.00 4.28 -1.07
N ILE A 59 -14.54 3.06 -1.04
CA ILE A 59 -16.00 2.80 -0.98
C ILE A 59 -16.57 3.22 0.37
N GLU A 60 -15.81 3.02 1.44
CA GLU A 60 -16.21 3.32 2.82
C GLU A 60 -15.87 4.76 3.22
N ALA A 61 -14.91 5.38 2.52
CA ALA A 61 -14.39 6.69 2.85
C ALA A 61 -15.46 7.78 2.72
N ARG A 62 -15.61 8.52 3.80
CA ARG A 62 -16.34 9.78 3.81
C ARG A 62 -15.44 10.89 3.26
N THR A 63 -16.05 11.97 2.81
CA THR A 63 -15.29 13.20 2.48
C THR A 63 -14.70 13.83 3.74
N PRO A 64 -13.47 14.36 3.72
CA PRO A 64 -12.55 14.43 2.57
C PRO A 64 -11.87 13.08 2.26
N ARG A 65 -11.48 12.89 0.98
CA ARG A 65 -10.71 11.72 0.59
C ARG A 65 -9.35 11.73 1.26
N PRO A 66 -8.83 10.56 1.65
CA PRO A 66 -7.49 10.46 2.21
C PRO A 66 -6.44 10.82 1.14
N ILE A 67 -5.27 11.21 1.59
CA ILE A 67 -4.06 11.17 0.79
C ILE A 67 -3.43 9.78 0.91
N LEU A 68 -2.71 9.34 -0.13
CA LEU A 68 -1.80 8.22 -0.05
C LEU A 68 -0.45 8.72 0.48
N LEU A 69 0.08 8.09 1.52
CA LEU A 69 1.48 8.20 1.91
C LEU A 69 2.12 6.81 1.77
N SER A 70 2.97 6.65 0.75
CA SER A 70 3.69 5.41 0.49
C SER A 70 5.15 5.54 0.89
N LEU A 71 5.67 4.54 1.59
CA LEU A 71 7.07 4.32 1.91
C LEU A 71 7.55 3.17 1.03
N ASP A 72 8.47 3.44 0.10
CA ASP A 72 8.83 2.51 -0.95
C ASP A 72 10.28 2.73 -1.43
N SER A 73 10.91 1.72 -1.97
CA SER A 73 12.15 1.86 -2.75
C SER A 73 11.87 2.20 -4.23
N HIS A 74 10.62 2.06 -4.68
CA HIS A 74 10.18 2.31 -6.04
C HIS A 74 9.10 3.41 -6.08
N ASP A 75 8.86 3.98 -7.23
CA ASP A 75 7.85 5.04 -7.35
C ASP A 75 6.44 4.51 -7.64
N ASP A 76 6.35 3.29 -8.15
CA ASP A 76 5.12 2.54 -8.45
C ASP A 76 4.06 3.29 -9.27
N VAL A 77 4.53 4.27 -10.01
CA VAL A 77 3.72 5.12 -10.91
C VAL A 77 3.93 4.77 -12.39
N GLY A 78 4.49 3.61 -12.68
CA GLY A 78 4.63 3.11 -14.04
C GLY A 78 3.29 3.20 -14.79
N VAL A 79 3.34 3.57 -16.06
CA VAL A 79 2.15 3.53 -16.92
C VAL A 79 1.88 2.07 -17.24
N PRO A 80 0.74 1.52 -16.84
CA PRO A 80 0.43 0.13 -17.19
C PRO A 80 0.21 0.04 -18.70
N ASP A 81 1.13 -0.60 -19.42
CA ASP A 81 0.98 -0.85 -20.87
C ASP A 81 -0.26 -1.71 -21.18
N GLU A 82 -0.77 -2.42 -20.17
CA GLU A 82 -1.83 -3.42 -20.30
C GLU A 82 -3.18 -2.99 -19.69
N VAL A 83 -3.25 -1.91 -18.93
CA VAL A 83 -4.49 -1.39 -18.35
C VAL A 83 -4.98 -0.23 -19.21
N VAL A 84 -5.90 -0.52 -20.10
CA VAL A 84 -6.53 0.51 -20.93
C VAL A 84 -7.50 1.32 -20.06
N PRO A 85 -7.66 2.63 -20.28
CA PRO A 85 -8.66 3.45 -19.57
C PRO A 85 -10.06 2.81 -19.55
N ASP A 86 -10.47 2.15 -20.63
CA ASP A 86 -11.75 1.44 -20.72
C ASP A 86 -11.92 0.33 -19.67
N ASP A 87 -10.83 -0.36 -19.28
CA ASP A 87 -10.87 -1.37 -18.22
C ASP A 87 -11.15 -0.74 -16.85
N LEU A 88 -10.56 0.43 -16.59
CA LEU A 88 -10.77 1.16 -15.35
C LEU A 88 -12.16 1.80 -15.28
N ASP A 89 -12.67 2.33 -16.38
CA ASP A 89 -14.00 2.94 -16.46
C ASP A 89 -15.12 1.92 -16.24
N ASN A 90 -14.91 0.69 -16.70
CA ASN A 90 -15.86 -0.41 -16.55
C ASN A 90 -15.69 -1.18 -15.23
N LEU A 91 -14.62 -0.95 -14.46
CA LEU A 91 -14.36 -1.67 -13.22
C LEU A 91 -15.42 -1.38 -12.14
N ARG A 92 -16.11 -2.42 -11.73
CA ARG A 92 -17.09 -2.37 -10.63
C ARG A 92 -16.38 -2.56 -9.30
N ILE A 93 -15.81 -1.48 -8.74
CA ILE A 93 -15.04 -1.51 -7.49
C ILE A 93 -15.82 -2.07 -6.28
N ARG A 94 -17.17 -2.09 -6.32
CA ARG A 94 -18.03 -2.68 -5.28
C ARG A 94 -18.20 -4.19 -5.42
N ASP A 95 -17.86 -4.74 -6.56
CA ASP A 95 -17.83 -6.19 -6.80
C ASP A 95 -16.44 -6.71 -6.42
N ARG A 96 -16.34 -7.28 -5.23
CA ARG A 96 -15.06 -7.74 -4.68
C ARG A 96 -14.38 -8.82 -5.54
N ILE A 97 -15.16 -9.63 -6.23
CA ILE A 97 -14.63 -10.67 -7.14
C ILE A 97 -13.99 -10.00 -8.34
N GLU A 98 -14.71 -9.08 -8.98
CA GLU A 98 -14.19 -8.36 -10.14
C GLU A 98 -12.96 -7.53 -9.78
N LEU A 99 -13.01 -6.83 -8.63
CA LEU A 99 -11.90 -6.06 -8.11
C LEU A 99 -10.67 -6.94 -7.83
N GLY A 100 -10.84 -8.07 -7.16
CA GLY A 100 -9.75 -9.02 -6.88
C GLY A 100 -9.14 -9.59 -8.16
N LEU A 101 -9.96 -9.95 -9.15
CA LEU A 101 -9.50 -10.40 -10.46
C LEU A 101 -8.77 -9.30 -11.23
N PHE A 102 -9.27 -8.07 -11.16
CA PHE A 102 -8.59 -6.92 -11.77
C PHE A 102 -7.18 -6.75 -11.19
N CYS A 103 -7.04 -6.74 -9.88
CA CYS A 103 -5.73 -6.63 -9.22
C CYS A 103 -4.77 -7.75 -9.63
N TRP A 104 -5.28 -8.97 -9.73
CA TRP A 104 -4.45 -10.13 -10.05
C TRP A 104 -4.07 -10.24 -11.52
N LEU A 105 -5.02 -9.97 -12.44
CA LEU A 105 -4.90 -10.31 -13.86
C LEU A 105 -4.65 -9.10 -14.77
N ARG A 106 -4.96 -7.89 -14.30
CA ARG A 106 -4.92 -6.67 -15.10
C ARG A 106 -3.87 -5.67 -14.63
N LEU A 107 -3.63 -5.56 -13.33
CA LEU A 107 -2.52 -4.76 -12.84
C LEU A 107 -1.18 -5.40 -13.21
N ARG A 108 -0.21 -4.54 -13.48
CA ARG A 108 1.10 -4.93 -13.98
C ARG A 108 1.81 -5.88 -13.01
N SER A 109 2.28 -7.03 -13.53
CA SER A 109 2.96 -8.07 -12.74
C SER A 109 4.36 -7.67 -12.25
N LEU A 110 4.86 -6.51 -12.68
CA LEU A 110 6.10 -5.92 -12.19
C LEU A 110 5.90 -5.13 -10.87
N ASN A 111 4.66 -5.01 -10.40
CA ASN A 111 4.26 -4.29 -9.18
C ASN A 111 4.50 -2.77 -9.21
N ASP A 112 4.75 -2.18 -10.36
CA ASP A 112 5.24 -0.81 -10.51
C ASP A 112 4.20 0.16 -11.14
N GLY A 113 2.92 -0.17 -11.14
CA GLY A 113 1.93 0.62 -11.89
C GLY A 113 0.53 0.67 -11.28
N HIS A 114 0.38 0.60 -9.96
CA HIS A 114 -0.93 0.56 -9.31
C HIS A 114 -1.38 1.93 -8.73
N ILE A 115 -0.46 2.86 -8.48
CA ILE A 115 -0.80 4.19 -7.93
C ILE A 115 -1.59 5.02 -8.95
N ARG A 116 -1.18 5.05 -10.23
CA ARG A 116 -1.90 5.82 -11.26
C ARG A 116 -3.35 5.37 -11.48
N PRO A 117 -3.65 4.07 -11.62
CA PRO A 117 -5.03 3.58 -11.65
C PRO A 117 -5.85 3.99 -10.42
N ALA A 118 -5.25 3.97 -9.22
CA ALA A 118 -5.92 4.39 -8.00
C ALA A 118 -6.28 5.88 -7.99
N LEU A 119 -5.39 6.75 -8.46
CA LEU A 119 -5.66 8.18 -8.64
C LEU A 119 -6.69 8.42 -9.75
N TYR A 120 -6.61 7.69 -10.87
CA TYR A 120 -7.59 7.79 -11.95
C TYR A 120 -9.01 7.48 -11.48
N LEU A 121 -9.16 6.48 -10.61
CA LEU A 121 -10.43 6.13 -9.97
C LEU A 121 -10.77 7.01 -8.75
N ASN A 122 -9.93 8.00 -8.45
CA ASN A 122 -10.11 8.94 -7.35
C ASN A 122 -10.23 8.25 -5.98
N PHE A 123 -9.36 7.26 -5.69
CA PHE A 123 -9.29 6.64 -4.37
C PHE A 123 -8.65 7.57 -3.34
N PHE A 124 -7.73 8.41 -3.79
CA PHE A 124 -6.99 9.40 -3.00
C PHE A 124 -7.15 10.79 -3.58
N SER A 125 -6.96 11.82 -2.76
CA SER A 125 -6.84 13.19 -3.25
C SER A 125 -5.51 13.44 -3.95
N ASP A 126 -4.41 12.97 -3.35
CA ASP A 126 -3.03 13.08 -3.88
C ASP A 126 -2.20 11.90 -3.38
N ALA A 127 -1.03 11.66 -4.01
CA ALA A 127 -0.05 10.68 -3.57
C ALA A 127 1.26 11.35 -3.15
N TYR A 128 1.79 10.93 -2.00
CA TYR A 128 3.06 11.34 -1.42
C TYR A 128 3.92 10.09 -1.27
N ILE A 129 5.00 10.01 -2.04
CA ILE A 129 5.86 8.82 -2.11
C ILE A 129 7.21 9.17 -1.47
N LEU A 130 7.51 8.52 -0.36
CA LEU A 130 8.80 8.62 0.31
C LEU A 130 9.70 7.48 -0.16
N LEU A 131 10.71 7.84 -0.93
CA LEU A 131 11.66 6.91 -1.53
C LEU A 131 12.88 6.69 -0.64
N ASN A 132 13.35 5.44 -0.57
CA ASN A 132 14.62 5.09 0.06
C ASN A 132 15.78 5.17 -0.98
N LYS A 133 15.90 6.32 -1.65
CA LYS A 133 16.93 6.57 -2.66
C LYS A 133 17.44 8.00 -2.55
N ASP A 134 18.69 8.22 -2.95
CA ASP A 134 19.29 9.57 -2.96
C ASP A 134 18.64 10.47 -4.02
N GLU A 135 18.30 9.91 -5.17
CA GLU A 135 17.63 10.61 -6.26
C GLU A 135 16.13 10.30 -6.26
N LYS A 136 15.33 11.30 -6.56
CA LYS A 136 13.88 11.18 -6.70
C LYS A 136 13.39 11.77 -8.03
N PRO A 137 12.30 11.24 -8.59
CA PRO A 137 11.64 11.85 -9.75
C PRO A 137 11.14 13.28 -9.47
N SER A 138 10.82 14.00 -10.54
CA SER A 138 10.08 15.27 -10.44
C SER A 138 8.63 15.01 -10.10
N ASP A 139 8.02 15.91 -9.34
CA ASP A 139 6.59 15.85 -9.05
C ASP A 139 5.76 15.87 -10.34
N GLU A 140 4.66 15.11 -10.32
CA GLU A 140 3.81 14.90 -11.48
C GLU A 140 2.36 15.27 -11.20
N GLN A 141 1.58 15.45 -12.26
CA GLN A 141 0.15 15.65 -12.18
C GLN A 141 -0.59 14.63 -13.05
N GLN A 142 -1.71 14.16 -12.56
CA GLN A 142 -2.59 13.26 -13.28
C GLN A 142 -4.04 13.72 -13.15
N ARG A 143 -4.82 13.57 -14.22
CA ARG A 143 -6.28 13.77 -14.17
C ARG A 143 -6.97 12.44 -13.90
N ASP A 144 -7.99 12.51 -13.05
CA ASP A 144 -8.90 11.38 -12.85
C ASP A 144 -9.96 11.30 -13.96
N ARG A 145 -10.78 10.26 -13.91
CA ARG A 145 -11.89 10.05 -14.86
C ARG A 145 -12.96 11.16 -14.81
N ALA A 146 -13.02 11.95 -13.74
CA ALA A 146 -13.94 13.10 -13.61
C ALA A 146 -13.28 14.42 -14.04
N GLY A 147 -11.99 14.41 -14.42
CA GLY A 147 -11.20 15.57 -14.84
C GLY A 147 -10.58 16.36 -13.70
N LEU A 148 -10.67 15.87 -12.45
CA LEU A 148 -9.96 16.48 -11.32
C LEU A 148 -8.46 16.20 -11.43
N THR A 149 -7.64 17.16 -11.03
CA THR A 149 -6.19 17.02 -11.03
C THR A 149 -5.69 16.54 -9.68
N HIS A 150 -4.90 15.48 -9.69
CA HIS A 150 -4.18 14.92 -8.56
C HIS A 150 -2.69 15.20 -8.72
N THR A 151 -1.98 15.37 -7.61
CA THR A 151 -0.54 15.54 -7.59
C THR A 151 0.13 14.28 -7.06
N ILE A 152 1.21 13.86 -7.72
CA ILE A 152 2.11 12.82 -7.25
C ILE A 152 3.40 13.52 -6.84
N LYS A 153 3.74 13.47 -5.57
CA LYS A 153 4.93 14.12 -5.01
C LYS A 153 5.92 13.10 -4.50
N TYR A 154 7.19 13.32 -4.80
CA TYR A 154 8.27 12.43 -4.41
C TYR A 154 9.18 13.06 -3.37
N TYR A 155 9.58 12.27 -2.39
CA TYR A 155 10.45 12.67 -1.30
C TYR A 155 11.54 11.61 -1.07
N ASN A 156 12.68 12.04 -0.57
CA ASN A 156 13.74 11.20 -0.01
C ASN A 156 14.15 11.68 1.39
N ASP A 157 13.32 12.52 1.99
CA ASP A 157 13.53 13.12 3.31
C ASP A 157 12.21 13.10 4.10
N MET A 158 12.23 12.47 5.27
CA MET A 158 11.07 12.27 6.14
C MET A 158 10.53 13.58 6.71
N ASP A 159 11.41 14.51 7.09
CA ASP A 159 11.01 15.80 7.66
C ASP A 159 10.32 16.66 6.61
N ARG A 160 10.79 16.56 5.36
CA ARG A 160 10.22 17.31 4.25
C ARG A 160 8.82 16.80 3.90
N VAL A 161 8.62 15.48 3.80
CA VAL A 161 7.28 14.97 3.54
C VAL A 161 6.31 15.35 4.65
N LEU A 162 6.71 15.27 5.93
CA LEU A 162 5.86 15.68 7.06
C LEU A 162 5.44 17.15 7.03
N LYS A 163 6.32 18.04 6.55
CA LYS A 163 6.02 19.48 6.40
C LYS A 163 5.04 19.76 5.26
N ASP A 164 5.13 18.98 4.19
CA ASP A 164 4.35 19.19 2.97
C ASP A 164 2.98 18.49 3.01
N LEU A 165 2.80 17.50 3.90
CA LEU A 165 1.52 16.81 4.06
C LEU A 165 0.41 17.76 4.54
N PRO A 166 -0.73 17.85 3.83
CA PRO A 166 -1.87 18.66 4.27
C PRO A 166 -2.31 18.27 5.69
N PRO A 167 -2.31 19.19 6.67
CA PRO A 167 -2.39 18.84 8.09
C PRO A 167 -3.71 18.21 8.52
N HIS A 168 -4.79 18.41 7.76
CA HIS A 168 -6.16 18.01 8.15
C HIS A 168 -6.72 16.83 7.34
N LEU A 169 -5.99 16.34 6.35
CA LEU A 169 -6.48 15.23 5.55
C LEU A 169 -6.16 13.88 6.21
N PRO A 170 -7.09 12.93 6.17
CA PRO A 170 -6.80 11.56 6.58
C PRO A 170 -5.72 10.95 5.67
N ILE A 171 -5.00 9.96 6.19
CA ILE A 171 -3.90 9.29 5.51
C ILE A 171 -4.24 7.82 5.33
N PHE A 172 -4.13 7.34 4.10
CA PHE A 172 -3.93 5.92 3.86
C PHE A 172 -2.41 5.69 3.85
N LEU A 173 -1.91 4.98 4.87
CA LEU A 173 -0.50 4.64 4.97
C LEU A 173 -0.24 3.36 4.20
N ASP A 174 0.76 3.40 3.34
CA ASP A 174 1.20 2.28 2.55
C ASP A 174 2.69 2.06 2.80
N ILE A 175 3.08 0.85 3.10
CA ILE A 175 4.46 0.51 3.44
C ILE A 175 4.87 -0.70 2.60
N ASP A 176 5.72 -0.45 1.60
CA ASP A 176 6.47 -1.54 0.98
C ASP A 176 7.67 -1.87 1.86
N LEU A 177 7.82 -3.14 2.21
CA LEU A 177 8.91 -3.57 3.10
C LEU A 177 10.28 -3.48 2.43
N ASP A 178 10.35 -3.36 1.12
CA ASP A 178 11.60 -3.13 0.41
C ASP A 178 12.17 -1.72 0.66
N PHE A 179 11.36 -0.77 1.15
CA PHE A 179 11.84 0.51 1.69
C PHE A 179 12.96 0.34 2.73
N PHE A 180 12.96 -0.78 3.42
CA PHE A 180 13.98 -1.12 4.42
C PHE A 180 15.13 -1.94 3.86
N ALA A 181 15.13 -2.22 2.56
CA ALA A 181 16.22 -2.90 1.87
C ALA A 181 17.17 -1.91 1.20
N LYS A 182 18.41 -2.36 0.95
CA LYS A 182 19.45 -1.63 0.22
C LYS A 182 20.03 -2.54 -0.84
N GLU A 183 20.36 -1.99 -1.98
CA GLU A 183 21.11 -2.73 -2.99
C GLU A 183 22.41 -3.26 -2.43
N ASN A 184 22.67 -4.52 -2.66
CA ASN A 184 23.96 -5.12 -2.30
C ASN A 184 24.99 -4.84 -3.41
N SER A 185 25.79 -3.80 -3.23
CA SER A 185 26.82 -3.41 -4.20
C SER A 185 27.89 -4.50 -4.47
N ASN A 186 27.95 -5.54 -3.62
CA ASN A 186 28.89 -6.67 -3.77
C ASN A 186 28.26 -7.89 -4.45
N ALA A 187 26.96 -7.87 -4.72
CA ALA A 187 26.30 -8.96 -5.44
C ALA A 187 26.25 -8.64 -6.94
N GLU A 188 26.54 -9.64 -7.77
CA GLU A 188 26.09 -9.58 -9.16
C GLU A 188 24.59 -9.33 -9.12
N SER A 189 24.10 -8.33 -9.84
CA SER A 189 22.73 -7.78 -9.81
C SER A 189 21.65 -8.86 -10.00
N ARG A 190 21.39 -9.61 -8.95
CA ARG A 190 20.30 -10.59 -8.87
C ARG A 190 19.26 -10.10 -7.87
N HIS A 191 18.03 -9.99 -8.31
CA HIS A 191 16.90 -9.79 -7.37
C HIS A 191 16.99 -10.84 -6.25
N GLY A 192 16.84 -10.40 -5.01
CA GLY A 192 16.92 -11.25 -3.83
C GLY A 192 18.29 -11.25 -3.14
N SER A 193 19.19 -10.36 -3.55
CA SER A 193 20.49 -10.15 -2.89
C SER A 193 20.55 -8.87 -2.04
N GLU A 194 19.42 -8.17 -1.92
CA GLU A 194 19.29 -6.94 -1.16
C GLU A 194 19.58 -7.20 0.33
N LEU A 195 20.19 -6.22 0.97
CA LEU A 195 20.51 -6.23 2.39
C LEU A 195 19.53 -5.35 3.15
N LEU A 196 19.01 -5.85 4.26
CA LEU A 196 18.18 -5.01 5.13
C LEU A 196 19.02 -3.92 5.81
N LYS A 197 18.34 -2.80 6.08
CA LYS A 197 18.81 -1.79 7.04
C LYS A 197 19.00 -2.44 8.42
N GLU A 198 19.80 -1.81 9.26
CA GLU A 198 19.98 -2.27 10.64
C GLU A 198 18.68 -2.18 11.44
N ASN A 199 18.42 -3.17 12.29
CA ASN A 199 17.20 -3.20 13.10
C ASN A 199 16.89 -1.90 13.90
N PRO A 200 17.89 -1.20 14.48
CA PRO A 200 17.62 0.08 15.15
C PRO A 200 17.11 1.17 14.18
N GLU A 201 17.58 1.18 12.93
CA GLU A 201 17.13 2.12 11.90
C GLU A 201 15.67 1.81 11.52
N ILE A 202 15.35 0.55 11.23
CA ILE A 202 13.97 0.10 10.92
C ILE A 202 13.02 0.46 12.06
N LYS A 203 13.39 0.13 13.30
CA LYS A 203 12.59 0.46 14.50
C LYS A 203 12.41 1.96 14.68
N SER A 204 13.43 2.77 14.42
CA SER A 204 13.34 4.22 14.53
C SER A 204 12.32 4.81 13.57
N ILE A 205 12.25 4.30 12.34
CA ILE A 205 11.30 4.74 11.32
C ILE A 205 9.87 4.28 11.68
N LEU A 206 9.70 3.02 12.08
CA LEU A 206 8.39 2.42 12.37
C LEU A 206 7.86 2.75 13.76
N SER A 207 8.66 3.30 14.66
CA SER A 207 8.21 3.56 16.02
C SER A 207 7.05 4.56 16.05
N LEU A 208 5.91 4.17 16.62
CA LEU A 208 4.76 5.06 16.82
C LEU A 208 5.04 6.24 17.76
N LYS A 209 6.15 6.18 18.51
CA LYS A 209 6.68 7.27 19.35
C LYS A 209 7.77 8.05 18.64
N GLY A 210 8.20 7.61 17.48
CA GLY A 210 9.24 8.23 16.67
C GLY A 210 8.77 9.53 16.01
N PRO A 211 9.71 10.39 15.63
CA PRO A 211 9.40 11.70 15.05
C PRO A 211 8.64 11.60 13.73
N PHE A 212 8.81 10.50 12.99
CA PHE A 212 8.13 10.30 11.72
C PHE A 212 6.69 9.80 11.91
N MET A 213 6.46 8.70 12.63
CA MET A 213 5.13 8.09 12.75
C MET A 213 4.20 8.82 13.73
N MET A 214 4.75 9.43 14.79
CA MET A 214 3.94 10.08 15.82
C MET A 214 2.97 11.14 15.27
N PRO A 215 3.37 12.06 14.37
CA PRO A 215 2.44 13.06 13.81
C PRO A 215 1.43 12.48 12.83
N LEU A 216 1.68 11.30 12.25
CA LEU A 216 0.81 10.64 11.29
C LEU A 216 -0.28 9.81 11.95
N LEU A 217 0.01 9.22 13.11
CA LEU A 217 -0.78 8.16 13.74
C LEU A 217 -2.27 8.50 13.86
N HIS A 218 -2.60 9.72 14.29
CA HIS A 218 -3.98 10.14 14.50
C HIS A 218 -4.76 10.45 13.19
N ARG A 219 -4.09 10.34 12.05
CA ARG A 219 -4.66 10.60 10.73
C ARG A 219 -4.80 9.33 9.90
N ILE A 220 -4.21 8.21 10.35
CA ILE A 220 -4.25 6.94 9.62
C ILE A 220 -5.68 6.39 9.65
N VAL A 221 -6.23 6.15 8.46
CA VAL A 221 -7.56 5.58 8.25
C VAL A 221 -7.51 4.21 7.57
N GLY A 222 -6.38 3.83 7.01
CA GLY A 222 -6.11 2.53 6.41
C GLY A 222 -4.61 2.29 6.33
N LEU A 223 -4.21 1.02 6.25
CA LEU A 223 -2.82 0.59 6.16
C LEU A 223 -2.69 -0.55 5.16
N THR A 224 -1.71 -0.47 4.28
CA THR A 224 -1.22 -1.62 3.52
C THR A 224 0.25 -1.88 3.83
N VAL A 225 0.62 -3.16 3.86
CA VAL A 225 1.99 -3.63 4.06
C VAL A 225 2.30 -4.63 2.96
N ALA A 226 3.17 -4.25 2.03
CA ALA A 226 3.62 -5.12 0.95
C ALA A 226 4.89 -5.86 1.36
N LEU A 227 4.88 -7.18 1.25
CA LEU A 227 6.00 -8.02 1.66
C LEU A 227 7.16 -7.98 0.65
N GLU A 228 6.86 -7.91 -0.63
CA GLU A 228 7.81 -7.85 -1.76
C GLU A 228 9.09 -8.71 -1.57
N PRO A 229 8.97 -10.05 -1.40
CA PRO A 229 10.14 -10.87 -1.07
C PRO A 229 11.27 -10.79 -2.10
N LYS A 230 10.94 -10.53 -3.36
CA LYS A 230 11.95 -10.41 -4.44
C LYS A 230 12.86 -9.20 -4.26
N TYR A 231 12.34 -8.13 -3.67
CA TYR A 231 13.03 -6.85 -3.52
C TYR A 231 13.53 -6.61 -2.08
N CYS A 232 13.04 -7.40 -1.11
CA CYS A 232 13.54 -7.40 0.27
C CYS A 232 14.76 -8.31 0.53
N GLY A 233 15.32 -8.97 -0.50
CA GLY A 233 16.36 -9.98 -0.30
C GLY A 233 15.84 -11.31 0.22
N GLY A 234 14.58 -11.66 -0.10
CA GLY A 234 13.94 -12.93 0.19
C GLY A 234 12.86 -12.86 1.28
N LEU A 235 12.00 -13.87 1.28
CA LEU A 235 10.84 -13.96 2.20
C LEU A 235 11.25 -13.83 3.69
N ARG A 236 12.41 -14.38 4.08
CA ARG A 236 12.90 -14.29 5.45
C ARG A 236 13.09 -12.84 5.89
N ASN A 237 13.62 -12.01 5.02
CA ASN A 237 13.84 -10.59 5.29
C ASN A 237 12.51 -9.84 5.40
N SER A 238 11.57 -10.08 4.47
CA SER A 238 10.24 -9.49 4.52
C SER A 238 9.52 -9.82 5.82
N LEU A 239 9.53 -11.10 6.22
CA LEU A 239 8.90 -11.54 7.47
C LEU A 239 9.58 -10.94 8.70
N HIS A 240 10.91 -10.75 8.66
CA HIS A 240 11.63 -10.10 9.76
C HIS A 240 11.22 -8.62 9.91
N VAL A 241 11.09 -7.88 8.81
CA VAL A 241 10.61 -6.48 8.87
C VAL A 241 9.16 -6.42 9.30
N LEU A 242 8.31 -7.34 8.80
CA LEU A 242 6.92 -7.46 9.25
C LEU A 242 6.81 -7.73 10.76
N GLU A 243 7.68 -8.56 11.33
CA GLU A 243 7.75 -8.81 12.78
C GLU A 243 8.09 -7.52 13.54
N ILE A 244 9.04 -6.74 13.06
CA ILE A 244 9.37 -5.43 13.67
C ILE A 244 8.17 -4.48 13.58
N LEU A 245 7.52 -4.38 12.42
CA LEU A 245 6.33 -3.57 12.24
C LEU A 245 5.20 -4.00 13.18
N ASN A 246 4.93 -5.32 13.26
CA ASN A 246 3.94 -5.87 14.18
C ASN A 246 4.22 -5.48 15.63
N HIS A 247 5.48 -5.59 16.05
CA HIS A 247 5.87 -5.16 17.39
C HIS A 247 5.66 -3.65 17.61
N GLU A 248 6.13 -2.81 16.68
CA GLU A 248 6.08 -1.34 16.83
C GLU A 248 4.67 -0.78 16.69
N PHE A 249 3.83 -1.32 15.79
CA PHE A 249 2.49 -0.80 15.52
C PHE A 249 1.41 -1.46 16.38
N PHE A 250 1.50 -2.79 16.57
CA PHE A 250 0.39 -3.58 17.11
C PHE A 250 0.73 -4.36 18.38
N ASN A 251 1.95 -4.19 18.91
CA ASN A 251 2.40 -4.91 20.11
C ASN A 251 2.19 -6.43 19.98
N ASP A 252 2.61 -6.97 18.83
CA ASP A 252 2.57 -8.38 18.46
C ASP A 252 1.15 -8.96 18.30
N THR A 253 0.15 -8.10 18.02
CA THR A 253 -1.25 -8.55 17.85
C THR A 253 -1.74 -8.55 16.41
N LEU A 254 -0.90 -8.23 15.42
CA LEU A 254 -1.23 -8.35 14.00
C LEU A 254 -1.46 -9.82 13.65
N CYS A 255 -2.44 -10.10 12.81
CA CYS A 255 -2.87 -11.45 12.43
C CYS A 255 -3.27 -12.34 13.65
N THR A 256 -3.87 -11.72 14.65
CA THR A 256 -4.48 -12.42 15.79
C THR A 256 -5.95 -12.01 15.90
N ASP A 257 -6.75 -12.77 16.64
CA ASP A 257 -8.19 -12.49 16.84
C ASP A 257 -8.49 -11.10 17.46
N SER A 258 -7.47 -10.33 17.80
CA SER A 258 -7.62 -9.05 18.51
C SER A 258 -6.55 -8.02 18.12
N CYS A 259 -6.38 -7.74 16.82
CA CYS A 259 -5.44 -6.73 16.33
C CYS A 259 -5.72 -5.35 16.97
N LYS A 260 -4.71 -4.78 17.61
CA LYS A 260 -4.81 -3.48 18.31
C LYS A 260 -3.54 -2.67 18.15
N TRP A 261 -3.72 -1.38 17.88
CA TRP A 261 -2.61 -0.44 17.89
C TRP A 261 -1.91 -0.43 19.25
N ARG A 262 -0.59 -0.35 19.20
CA ARG A 262 0.22 -0.20 20.40
C ARG A 262 -0.16 1.10 21.13
N LYS A 263 -0.44 0.99 22.41
CA LYS A 263 -0.73 2.18 23.24
C LYS A 263 0.52 3.08 23.35
N ARG A 264 0.31 4.37 23.26
CA ARG A 264 1.34 5.39 23.43
C ARG A 264 1.99 5.37 24.82
#